data_d3b25d52035934c8d721e68242682b3e
#
_entry.id   d3b25d52035934c8d721e68242682b3e
#
_cell.length_a   1.000
_cell.length_b   1.000
_cell.length_c   1.000
_cell.angle_alpha   90.00
_cell.angle_beta   90.00
_cell.angle_gamma   90.00
#
_symmetry.space_group_name_H-M   'P 1'
#
loop_
_entity.id
_entity.type
_entity.pdbx_description
1 polymer ?
#
loop_
_entity_poly.entity_id
_entity_poly.type
_entity_poly.pdbx_seq_one_letter_code
_entity_poly.pdbx_strand_id
1 'polypeptide(L)'
;MFSAADAEKVTELTIPSKVEKIGVMSFQGCKKIKKVTLPKALTYIGSNAFNGCESLQNITIPKKVKGIGSGAFMKCAALKKVTLKMSKATIGSEAFSTDVTDGYDANGNPKIIKKSHLTKIVMPYKYKGLLKERAFCGYVGTSFTWRDFNTYNEGFLRGCKTLKNIVFPKNLKTIDIPKHCLDDSLSTLKPLVIPEGVKAVYVGQHCRNIKCITVKGKKTVLYGDSGMGAKMISVEKVNCKKGSKTWKKMKKFVCPNFAKKFKKDTENIDTDDYYTREIVHTKKVKVAKTK
;
A
#
# COMPACT_ATOMS: atom_id res chain seq x y z
N MET A 1 14.93 11.40 29.82
CA MET A 1 14.83 12.01 28.50
C MET A 1 16.16 11.78 27.78
N PHE A 2 16.17 11.22 26.58
CA PHE A 2 17.42 11.07 25.83
C PHE A 2 17.94 12.46 25.46
N SER A 3 19.17 12.78 25.84
CA SER A 3 19.78 14.06 25.46
C SER A 3 20.23 14.01 23.98
N ALA A 4 20.34 15.17 23.32
CA ALA A 4 20.85 15.23 21.95
C ALA A 4 22.28 14.64 21.85
N ALA A 5 23.10 14.79 22.89
CA ALA A 5 24.46 14.26 22.97
C ALA A 5 24.46 12.71 23.08
N ASP A 6 23.46 12.13 23.77
CA ASP A 6 23.33 10.66 23.87
C ASP A 6 22.82 10.06 22.55
N ALA A 7 21.96 10.79 21.84
CA ALA A 7 21.43 10.36 20.54
C ALA A 7 22.54 10.11 19.49
N GLU A 8 23.67 10.80 19.61
CA GLU A 8 24.80 10.68 18.69
C GLU A 8 25.76 9.51 19.01
N LYS A 9 25.68 8.91 20.19
CA LYS A 9 26.60 7.86 20.64
C LYS A 9 25.96 6.46 20.59
N VAL A 10 24.63 6.38 20.76
CA VAL A 10 23.93 5.12 20.89
C VAL A 10 23.73 4.43 19.53
N THR A 11 24.26 3.22 19.40
CA THR A 11 24.10 2.37 18.22
C THR A 11 23.09 1.24 18.41
N GLU A 12 22.85 0.80 19.66
CA GLU A 12 21.84 -0.19 20.01
C GLU A 12 20.98 0.32 21.16
N LEU A 13 19.67 0.19 21.01
CA LEU A 13 18.69 0.64 21.98
C LEU A 13 17.81 -0.53 22.43
N THR A 14 17.84 -0.84 23.71
CA THR A 14 16.90 -1.80 24.33
C THR A 14 15.92 -1.05 25.19
N ILE A 15 14.63 -1.07 24.80
CA ILE A 15 13.55 -0.49 25.59
C ILE A 15 13.23 -1.42 26.76
N PRO A 16 13.19 -0.90 28.01
CA PRO A 16 12.95 -1.72 29.20
C PRO A 16 11.65 -2.54 29.13
N SER A 17 11.66 -3.72 29.74
CA SER A 17 10.59 -4.73 29.60
C SER A 17 9.21 -4.26 30.05
N LYS A 18 9.14 -3.34 31.02
CA LYS A 18 7.91 -2.78 31.59
C LYS A 18 7.31 -1.61 30.78
N VAL A 19 8.03 -1.11 29.76
CA VAL A 19 7.54 0.02 28.95
C VAL A 19 6.40 -0.44 28.06
N GLU A 20 5.25 0.20 28.22
CA GLU A 20 4.04 -0.08 27.44
C GLU A 20 3.81 0.90 26.30
N LYS A 21 4.35 2.11 26.37
CA LYS A 21 4.18 3.15 25.35
C LYS A 21 5.50 3.86 25.09
N ILE A 22 5.78 4.09 23.81
CA ILE A 22 6.85 4.99 23.36
C ILE A 22 6.16 6.31 22.94
N GLY A 23 6.62 7.43 23.49
CA GLY A 23 6.03 8.74 23.26
C GLY A 23 6.26 9.26 21.84
N VAL A 24 5.59 10.36 21.52
CA VAL A 24 5.80 11.11 20.29
C VAL A 24 7.24 11.63 20.24
N MET A 25 7.92 11.48 19.10
CA MET A 25 9.28 11.99 18.85
C MET A 25 10.38 11.51 19.84
N SER A 26 10.13 10.47 20.66
CA SER A 26 11.04 10.04 21.74
C SER A 26 12.47 9.76 21.30
N PHE A 27 12.66 9.23 20.10
CA PHE A 27 13.97 8.88 19.51
C PHE A 27 14.13 9.51 18.11
N GLN A 28 13.45 10.63 17.87
CA GLN A 28 13.58 11.34 16.61
C GLN A 28 15.01 11.82 16.39
N GLY A 29 15.54 11.61 15.18
CA GLY A 29 16.86 12.06 14.79
C GLY A 29 18.02 11.26 15.37
N CYS A 30 17.77 10.15 16.06
CA CYS A 30 18.84 9.26 16.55
C CYS A 30 19.49 8.50 15.39
N LYS A 31 20.27 9.21 14.56
CA LYS A 31 20.78 8.71 13.28
C LYS A 31 21.67 7.47 13.38
N LYS A 32 22.37 7.27 14.51
CA LYS A 32 23.35 6.20 14.69
C LYS A 32 22.76 4.89 15.19
N ILE A 33 21.50 4.87 15.64
CA ILE A 33 20.84 3.65 16.12
C ILE A 33 20.70 2.64 14.97
N LYS A 34 21.38 1.51 15.07
CA LYS A 34 21.35 0.41 14.09
C LYS A 34 20.33 -0.67 14.48
N LYS A 35 20.08 -0.83 15.79
CA LYS A 35 19.21 -1.88 16.32
C LYS A 35 18.35 -1.34 17.46
N VAL A 36 17.06 -1.68 17.42
CA VAL A 36 16.09 -1.38 18.47
C VAL A 36 15.42 -2.68 18.91
N THR A 37 15.46 -2.95 20.22
CA THR A 37 14.73 -4.06 20.84
C THR A 37 13.51 -3.52 21.57
N LEU A 38 12.32 -3.87 21.08
CA LEU A 38 11.05 -3.46 21.65
C LEU A 38 10.51 -4.50 22.62
N PRO A 39 9.97 -4.09 23.80
CA PRO A 39 9.50 -5.02 24.81
C PRO A 39 8.17 -5.68 24.41
N LYS A 40 7.93 -6.90 24.93
CA LYS A 40 6.68 -7.65 24.70
C LYS A 40 5.44 -6.92 25.27
N ALA A 41 5.62 -6.07 26.28
CA ALA A 41 4.56 -5.28 26.91
C ALA A 41 4.08 -4.10 26.07
N LEU A 42 4.85 -3.69 25.04
CA LEU A 42 4.59 -2.49 24.26
C LEU A 42 3.21 -2.54 23.57
N THR A 43 2.42 -1.51 23.78
CA THR A 43 1.06 -1.34 23.22
C THR A 43 0.95 -0.21 22.21
N TYR A 44 1.86 0.79 22.27
CA TYR A 44 1.78 1.96 21.38
C TYR A 44 3.18 2.51 21.06
N ILE A 45 3.35 2.93 19.80
CA ILE A 45 4.52 3.68 19.31
C ILE A 45 4.00 5.03 18.79
N GLY A 46 4.49 6.12 19.38
CA GLY A 46 4.07 7.48 19.08
C GLY A 46 4.41 7.93 17.66
N SER A 47 3.75 9.02 17.24
CA SER A 47 4.08 9.66 15.94
C SER A 47 5.53 10.14 15.95
N ASN A 48 6.22 9.94 14.84
CA ASN A 48 7.64 10.30 14.66
C ASN A 48 8.60 9.71 15.71
N ALA A 49 8.20 8.67 16.45
CA ALA A 49 8.99 8.14 17.57
C ALA A 49 10.43 7.76 17.18
N PHE A 50 10.64 7.22 16.00
CA PHE A 50 11.94 6.85 15.43
C PHE A 50 12.20 7.54 14.08
N ASN A 51 11.54 8.68 13.82
CA ASN A 51 11.74 9.43 12.60
C ASN A 51 13.21 9.88 12.48
N GLY A 52 13.84 9.60 11.36
CA GLY A 52 15.25 9.96 11.13
C GLY A 52 16.27 9.05 11.82
N CYS A 53 15.86 7.87 12.32
CA CYS A 53 16.82 6.82 12.72
C CYS A 53 17.44 6.19 11.47
N GLU A 54 18.27 6.96 10.77
CA GLU A 54 18.75 6.65 9.41
C GLU A 54 19.55 5.34 9.31
N SER A 55 20.18 4.88 10.42
CA SER A 55 21.01 3.66 10.45
C SER A 55 20.22 2.42 10.88
N LEU A 56 18.93 2.54 11.29
CA LEU A 56 18.13 1.42 11.76
C LEU A 56 17.90 0.41 10.64
N GLN A 57 18.37 -0.84 10.83
CA GLN A 57 18.38 -1.85 9.77
C GLN A 57 17.12 -2.74 9.75
N ASN A 58 16.63 -3.13 10.92
CA ASN A 58 15.49 -4.01 11.05
C ASN A 58 14.66 -3.63 12.27
N ILE A 59 13.34 -3.81 12.16
CA ILE A 59 12.46 -3.63 13.31
C ILE A 59 11.43 -4.75 13.40
N THR A 60 11.20 -5.24 14.61
CA THR A 60 10.14 -6.20 14.93
C THR A 60 9.15 -5.56 15.88
N ILE A 61 7.93 -5.37 15.41
CA ILE A 61 6.84 -4.79 16.20
C ILE A 61 6.13 -5.90 16.97
N PRO A 62 6.08 -5.83 18.32
CA PRO A 62 5.49 -6.87 19.16
C PRO A 62 3.98 -7.07 18.97
N LYS A 63 3.48 -8.25 19.37
CA LYS A 63 2.09 -8.69 19.17
C LYS A 63 1.05 -7.81 19.87
N LYS A 64 1.40 -7.22 21.02
CA LYS A 64 0.47 -6.41 21.84
C LYS A 64 0.29 -4.98 21.30
N VAL A 65 1.10 -4.53 20.36
CA VAL A 65 0.99 -3.18 19.80
C VAL A 65 -0.37 -3.00 19.12
N LYS A 66 -1.10 -1.96 19.53
CA LYS A 66 -2.42 -1.55 19.03
C LYS A 66 -2.35 -0.37 18.07
N GLY A 67 -1.26 0.41 18.12
CA GLY A 67 -1.08 1.57 17.26
C GLY A 67 0.38 1.92 17.01
N ILE A 68 0.66 2.32 15.78
CA ILE A 68 1.90 2.96 15.33
C ILE A 68 1.50 4.31 14.76
N GLY A 69 2.05 5.37 15.32
CA GLY A 69 1.75 6.75 14.92
C GLY A 69 2.24 7.09 13.52
N SER A 70 1.74 8.21 12.99
CA SER A 70 2.17 8.71 11.69
C SER A 70 3.67 9.04 11.70
N GLY A 71 4.37 8.69 10.63
CA GLY A 71 5.80 8.93 10.48
C GLY A 71 6.70 8.20 11.49
N ALA A 72 6.18 7.23 12.27
CA ALA A 72 6.92 6.62 13.39
C ALA A 72 8.31 6.09 13.02
N PHE A 73 8.50 5.59 11.81
CA PHE A 73 9.78 5.15 11.25
C PHE A 73 10.08 5.86 9.91
N MET A 74 9.60 7.08 9.76
CA MET A 74 9.88 7.91 8.59
C MET A 74 11.38 8.22 8.52
N LYS A 75 11.94 8.35 7.32
CA LYS A 75 13.37 8.65 7.08
C LYS A 75 14.36 7.63 7.70
N CYS A 76 13.93 6.40 7.97
CA CYS A 76 14.81 5.30 8.37
C CYS A 76 15.43 4.64 7.13
N ALA A 77 16.32 5.33 6.41
CA ALA A 77 16.80 4.91 5.08
C ALA A 77 17.47 3.53 5.06
N ALA A 78 18.21 3.15 6.10
CA ALA A 78 18.86 1.83 6.18
C ALA A 78 17.90 0.67 6.53
N LEU A 79 16.61 0.95 6.76
CA LEU A 79 15.65 -0.07 7.17
C LEU A 79 15.38 -1.05 6.02
N LYS A 80 15.82 -2.31 6.19
CA LYS A 80 15.69 -3.38 5.19
C LYS A 80 14.46 -4.24 5.39
N LYS A 81 14.10 -4.45 6.66
CA LYS A 81 13.02 -5.40 7.03
C LYS A 81 12.17 -4.87 8.17
N VAL A 82 10.86 -4.90 7.97
CA VAL A 82 9.84 -4.67 9.01
C VAL A 82 9.11 -5.97 9.28
N THR A 83 9.04 -6.40 10.56
CA THR A 83 8.27 -7.56 10.98
C THR A 83 7.14 -7.11 11.91
N LEU A 84 5.90 -7.24 11.47
CA LEU A 84 4.69 -6.90 12.21
C LEU A 84 4.11 -8.18 12.82
N LYS A 85 4.16 -8.33 14.16
CA LYS A 85 3.57 -9.50 14.84
C LYS A 85 2.12 -9.28 15.27
N MET A 86 1.65 -8.03 15.28
CA MET A 86 0.28 -7.66 15.61
C MET A 86 -0.66 -7.85 14.40
N SER A 87 -1.94 -8.11 14.67
CA SER A 87 -2.95 -8.36 13.61
C SER A 87 -4.13 -7.39 13.60
N LYS A 88 -4.18 -6.44 14.56
CA LYS A 88 -5.30 -5.48 14.72
C LYS A 88 -4.85 -4.04 14.96
N ALA A 89 -3.57 -3.74 14.80
CA ALA A 89 -3.05 -2.39 15.06
C ALA A 89 -3.44 -1.41 13.95
N THR A 90 -3.59 -0.13 14.31
CA THR A 90 -3.57 0.95 13.33
C THR A 90 -2.12 1.30 13.00
N ILE A 91 -1.78 1.37 11.73
CA ILE A 91 -0.49 1.89 11.23
C ILE A 91 -0.79 3.25 10.61
N GLY A 92 -0.20 4.28 11.17
CA GLY A 92 -0.39 5.68 10.78
C GLY A 92 0.14 5.99 9.38
N SER A 93 -0.25 7.14 8.86
CA SER A 93 0.21 7.62 7.56
C SER A 93 1.73 7.75 7.56
N GLU A 94 2.36 7.35 6.46
CA GLU A 94 3.81 7.44 6.25
C GLU A 94 4.67 6.76 7.34
N ALA A 95 4.07 5.86 8.14
CA ALA A 95 4.77 5.22 9.26
C ALA A 95 6.09 4.56 8.87
N PHE A 96 6.21 4.05 7.65
CA PHE A 96 7.41 3.46 7.07
C PHE A 96 7.79 4.12 5.72
N SER A 97 7.60 5.42 5.61
CA SER A 97 8.10 6.24 4.50
C SER A 97 9.61 6.49 4.70
N THR A 98 10.43 5.55 4.27
CA THR A 98 11.83 5.44 4.69
C THR A 98 12.85 6.16 3.82
N ASP A 99 12.44 6.78 2.71
CA ASP A 99 13.30 7.72 1.98
C ASP A 99 13.64 8.93 2.86
N VAL A 100 14.87 9.42 2.79
CA VAL A 100 15.25 10.71 3.40
C VAL A 100 15.12 11.79 2.33
N THR A 101 14.29 12.79 2.61
CA THR A 101 14.02 13.90 1.70
C THR A 101 14.51 15.21 2.29
N ASP A 102 14.97 16.14 1.44
CA ASP A 102 15.35 17.50 1.80
C ASP A 102 14.81 18.46 0.74
N GLY A 103 13.79 19.24 1.14
CA GLY A 103 13.11 20.18 0.24
C GLY A 103 12.41 19.52 -0.94
N TYR A 104 12.18 20.31 -1.98
CA TYR A 104 11.51 19.92 -3.21
C TYR A 104 12.39 20.25 -4.42
N ASP A 105 12.26 19.49 -5.50
CA ASP A 105 12.88 19.81 -6.79
C ASP A 105 12.10 20.93 -7.52
N ALA A 106 12.61 21.35 -8.68
CA ALA A 106 11.99 22.40 -9.50
C ALA A 106 10.57 22.04 -9.99
N ASN A 107 10.17 20.76 -9.93
CA ASN A 107 8.85 20.27 -10.33
C ASN A 107 7.91 20.07 -9.11
N GLY A 108 8.33 20.47 -7.90
CA GLY A 108 7.56 20.29 -6.68
C GLY A 108 7.60 18.86 -6.10
N ASN A 109 8.49 17.98 -6.58
CA ASN A 109 8.62 16.64 -6.02
C ASN A 109 9.61 16.64 -4.84
N PRO A 110 9.38 15.82 -3.79
CA PRO A 110 10.34 15.68 -2.69
C PRO A 110 11.73 15.27 -3.21
N LYS A 111 12.75 16.07 -2.92
CA LYS A 111 14.14 15.81 -3.27
C LYS A 111 14.69 14.70 -2.36
N ILE A 112 14.88 13.50 -2.92
CA ILE A 112 15.38 12.35 -2.16
C ILE A 112 16.91 12.45 -2.09
N ILE A 113 17.45 12.57 -0.87
CA ILE A 113 18.90 12.60 -0.59
C ILE A 113 19.44 11.24 -0.14
N LYS A 114 18.60 10.40 0.48
CA LYS A 114 18.93 8.99 0.75
C LYS A 114 17.74 8.12 0.38
N LYS A 115 17.96 7.13 -0.49
CA LYS A 115 16.93 6.17 -0.90
C LYS A 115 16.70 5.13 0.19
N SER A 116 15.46 4.70 0.31
CA SER A 116 15.05 3.56 1.14
C SER A 116 15.73 2.25 0.73
N HIS A 117 15.93 1.38 1.72
CA HIS A 117 16.38 -0.01 1.53
C HIS A 117 15.29 -1.03 1.96
N LEU A 118 14.07 -0.58 2.25
CA LEU A 118 12.97 -1.44 2.72
C LEU A 118 12.49 -2.40 1.63
N THR A 119 13.02 -3.61 1.63
CA THR A 119 12.70 -4.66 0.65
C THR A 119 11.79 -5.75 1.21
N LYS A 120 11.58 -5.81 2.54
CA LYS A 120 10.81 -6.89 3.15
C LYS A 120 9.86 -6.41 4.24
N ILE A 121 8.57 -6.66 4.04
CA ILE A 121 7.53 -6.44 5.03
C ILE A 121 6.92 -7.81 5.37
N VAL A 122 7.06 -8.23 6.64
CA VAL A 122 6.49 -9.49 7.16
C VAL A 122 5.33 -9.13 8.09
N MET A 123 4.15 -9.65 7.80
CA MET A 123 2.95 -9.41 8.60
C MET A 123 2.08 -10.66 8.70
N PRO A 124 1.19 -10.76 9.70
CA PRO A 124 0.28 -11.88 9.84
C PRO A 124 -0.58 -12.07 8.59
N TYR A 125 -0.99 -13.31 8.32
CA TYR A 125 -1.87 -13.61 7.18
C TYR A 125 -3.18 -12.81 7.25
N LYS A 126 -3.85 -12.82 8.42
CA LYS A 126 -5.03 -11.99 8.69
C LYS A 126 -4.59 -10.71 9.38
N TYR A 127 -4.80 -9.58 8.73
CA TYR A 127 -4.56 -8.27 9.31
C TYR A 127 -5.86 -7.48 9.33
N LYS A 128 -6.43 -7.31 10.51
CA LYS A 128 -7.73 -6.64 10.75
C LYS A 128 -7.57 -5.23 11.31
N GLY A 129 -6.35 -4.72 11.35
CA GLY A 129 -6.05 -3.34 11.69
C GLY A 129 -6.22 -2.40 10.50
N LEU A 130 -6.05 -1.11 10.76
CA LEU A 130 -6.12 -0.06 9.75
C LEU A 130 -4.71 0.27 9.25
N LEU A 131 -4.53 0.28 7.94
CA LEU A 131 -3.33 0.81 7.27
C LEU A 131 -3.69 2.15 6.65
N LYS A 132 -3.12 3.24 7.16
CA LYS A 132 -3.38 4.57 6.63
C LYS A 132 -2.56 4.84 5.36
N GLU A 133 -2.88 5.93 4.70
CA GLU A 133 -2.27 6.36 3.45
C GLU A 133 -0.75 6.38 3.54
N ARG A 134 -0.08 5.88 2.49
CA ARG A 134 1.38 5.85 2.35
C ARG A 134 2.12 5.13 3.50
N ALA A 135 1.43 4.28 4.27
CA ALA A 135 2.01 3.58 5.42
C ALA A 135 3.34 2.88 5.07
N PHE A 136 3.47 2.36 3.85
CA PHE A 136 4.67 1.69 3.33
C PHE A 136 5.28 2.39 2.12
N CYS A 137 5.16 3.71 2.00
CA CYS A 137 5.66 4.49 0.85
C CYS A 137 7.14 4.24 0.52
N GLY A 138 7.97 4.00 1.52
CA GLY A 138 9.39 3.69 1.32
C GLY A 138 9.70 2.24 0.91
N TYR A 139 8.71 1.41 0.60
CA TYR A 139 8.96 0.04 0.19
C TYR A 139 9.55 -0.01 -1.23
N VAL A 140 10.76 -0.57 -1.35
CA VAL A 140 11.50 -0.71 -2.62
C VAL A 140 11.60 -2.15 -3.10
N GLY A 141 10.86 -3.07 -2.50
CA GLY A 141 10.72 -4.44 -2.99
C GLY A 141 9.92 -4.49 -4.29
N THR A 142 10.27 -5.39 -5.19
CA THR A 142 9.59 -5.55 -6.48
C THR A 142 8.32 -6.39 -6.40
N SER A 143 8.06 -7.05 -5.28
CA SER A 143 6.91 -7.93 -5.08
C SER A 143 6.32 -7.80 -3.68
N PHE A 144 5.01 -7.65 -3.57
CA PHE A 144 4.29 -7.59 -2.31
C PHE A 144 3.32 -8.77 -2.20
N THR A 145 3.38 -9.51 -1.08
CA THR A 145 2.42 -10.59 -0.81
C THR A 145 1.20 -10.04 -0.09
N TRP A 146 0.06 -10.08 -0.77
CA TRP A 146 -1.22 -9.62 -0.24
C TRP A 146 -1.64 -10.41 1.01
N ARG A 147 -2.44 -9.78 1.84
CA ARG A 147 -2.97 -10.41 3.06
C ARG A 147 -4.50 -10.34 3.05
N ASP A 148 -5.13 -11.02 3.99
CA ASP A 148 -6.54 -10.85 4.27
C ASP A 148 -6.72 -9.55 5.07
N PHE A 149 -6.78 -8.43 4.35
CA PHE A 149 -6.90 -7.09 4.91
C PHE A 149 -8.35 -6.73 5.25
N ASN A 150 -8.52 -5.72 6.09
CA ASN A 150 -9.79 -5.05 6.29
C ASN A 150 -10.06 -4.06 5.13
N THR A 151 -11.33 -3.82 4.81
CA THR A 151 -11.79 -3.02 3.65
C THR A 151 -11.50 -1.51 3.76
N TYR A 152 -11.13 -1.01 4.94
CA TYR A 152 -10.92 0.43 5.19
C TYR A 152 -9.48 0.92 5.00
N ASN A 153 -8.65 0.17 4.31
CA ASN A 153 -7.25 0.55 4.08
C ASN A 153 -7.14 1.36 2.78
N GLU A 154 -6.80 2.64 2.86
CA GLU A 154 -6.62 3.50 1.69
C GLU A 154 -5.14 3.75 1.43
N GLY A 155 -4.72 3.66 0.16
CA GLY A 155 -3.42 4.16 -0.31
C GLY A 155 -2.17 3.64 0.40
N PHE A 156 -2.21 2.55 1.16
CA PHE A 156 -1.09 2.14 2.02
C PHE A 156 0.19 1.74 1.27
N LEU A 157 0.09 1.33 0.00
CA LEU A 157 1.22 1.09 -0.92
C LEU A 157 1.46 2.25 -1.89
N ARG A 158 0.77 3.37 -1.72
CA ARG A 158 0.97 4.56 -2.55
C ARG A 158 2.43 5.01 -2.47
N GLY A 159 3.04 5.31 -3.61
CA GLY A 159 4.44 5.71 -3.70
C GLY A 159 5.46 4.57 -3.66
N CYS A 160 5.03 3.30 -3.70
CA CYS A 160 5.94 2.14 -3.83
C CYS A 160 6.46 2.03 -5.28
N LYS A 161 7.38 2.91 -5.65
CA LYS A 161 7.81 3.15 -7.05
C LYS A 161 8.41 1.94 -7.77
N THR A 162 8.94 0.97 -7.05
CA THR A 162 9.62 -0.22 -7.63
C THR A 162 8.74 -1.46 -7.66
N LEU A 163 7.51 -1.38 -7.13
CA LEU A 163 6.61 -2.51 -7.04
C LEU A 163 6.12 -2.94 -8.43
N LYS A 164 6.42 -4.19 -8.81
CA LYS A 164 6.05 -4.78 -10.11
C LYS A 164 5.07 -5.93 -10.00
N ASN A 165 4.94 -6.54 -8.82
CA ASN A 165 4.15 -7.75 -8.66
C ASN A 165 3.37 -7.78 -7.34
N ILE A 166 2.11 -8.15 -7.41
CA ILE A 166 1.26 -8.44 -6.23
C ILE A 166 0.95 -9.93 -6.23
N VAL A 167 1.33 -10.62 -5.17
CA VAL A 167 1.10 -12.05 -4.98
C VAL A 167 -0.10 -12.27 -4.07
N PHE A 168 -1.14 -12.91 -4.57
CA PHE A 168 -2.34 -13.26 -3.79
C PHE A 168 -2.25 -14.72 -3.31
N PRO A 169 -2.27 -14.97 -1.99
CA PRO A 169 -2.33 -16.33 -1.44
C PRO A 169 -3.59 -17.09 -1.88
N LYS A 170 -3.46 -18.41 -2.10
CA LYS A 170 -4.55 -19.26 -2.62
C LYS A 170 -5.78 -19.36 -1.70
N ASN A 171 -5.60 -19.14 -0.40
CA ASN A 171 -6.65 -19.28 0.62
C ASN A 171 -7.48 -18.00 0.85
N LEU A 172 -7.21 -16.91 0.11
CA LEU A 172 -8.08 -15.74 0.13
C LEU A 172 -9.44 -16.07 -0.49
N LYS A 173 -10.51 -15.61 0.17
CA LYS A 173 -11.88 -15.72 -0.35
C LYS A 173 -12.34 -14.46 -1.06
N THR A 174 -11.86 -13.33 -0.58
CA THR A 174 -12.12 -12.00 -1.14
C THR A 174 -10.79 -11.26 -1.25
N ILE A 175 -10.63 -10.51 -2.31
CA ILE A 175 -9.53 -9.56 -2.49
C ILE A 175 -10.16 -8.19 -2.61
N ASP A 176 -9.76 -7.29 -1.74
CA ASP A 176 -10.13 -5.89 -1.78
C ASP A 176 -8.86 -5.08 -1.99
N ILE A 177 -8.77 -4.39 -3.12
CA ILE A 177 -7.68 -3.47 -3.45
C ILE A 177 -8.25 -2.07 -3.23
N PRO A 178 -7.88 -1.41 -2.12
CA PRO A 178 -8.43 -0.10 -1.78
C PRO A 178 -8.11 0.96 -2.82
N LYS A 179 -8.91 2.02 -2.86
CA LYS A 179 -8.62 3.19 -3.70
C LYS A 179 -7.25 3.77 -3.36
N HIS A 180 -6.58 4.33 -4.35
CA HIS A 180 -5.23 4.91 -4.25
C HIS A 180 -4.13 3.93 -3.79
N CYS A 181 -4.42 2.65 -3.58
CA CYS A 181 -3.46 1.71 -2.99
C CYS A 181 -2.17 1.58 -3.79
N LEU A 182 -2.26 1.70 -5.10
CA LEU A 182 -1.15 1.49 -6.05
C LEU A 182 -0.84 2.76 -6.88
N ASP A 183 -1.34 3.92 -6.45
CA ASP A 183 -0.99 5.18 -7.09
C ASP A 183 0.49 5.52 -6.90
N ASP A 184 1.02 6.33 -7.82
CA ASP A 184 2.40 6.79 -7.84
C ASP A 184 3.46 5.67 -7.94
N SER A 185 3.04 4.42 -8.22
CA SER A 185 4.00 3.41 -8.64
C SER A 185 4.37 3.67 -10.12
N LEU A 186 5.63 4.00 -10.39
CA LEU A 186 6.10 4.39 -11.74
C LEU A 186 6.17 3.21 -12.71
N SER A 187 6.04 1.99 -12.24
CA SER A 187 6.18 0.79 -13.06
C SER A 187 4.83 0.17 -13.36
N THR A 188 4.63 -0.23 -14.62
CA THR A 188 3.49 -1.07 -15.00
C THR A 188 3.54 -2.36 -14.19
N LEU A 189 2.52 -2.60 -13.37
CA LEU A 189 2.38 -3.85 -12.65
C LEU A 189 2.26 -5.01 -13.62
N LYS A 190 2.88 -6.13 -13.28
CA LYS A 190 2.59 -7.41 -13.93
C LYS A 190 1.10 -7.72 -13.77
N PRO A 191 0.49 -8.51 -14.70
CA PRO A 191 -0.90 -8.89 -14.56
C PRO A 191 -1.22 -9.43 -13.17
N LEU A 192 -2.25 -8.89 -12.53
CA LEU A 192 -2.70 -9.41 -11.23
C LEU A 192 -3.30 -10.80 -11.45
N VAL A 193 -2.69 -11.82 -10.86
CA VAL A 193 -3.16 -13.20 -10.97
C VAL A 193 -4.04 -13.55 -9.78
N ILE A 194 -5.36 -13.63 -10.03
CA ILE A 194 -6.37 -13.96 -9.01
C ILE A 194 -6.49 -15.48 -8.88
N PRO A 195 -6.22 -16.05 -7.69
CA PRO A 195 -6.29 -17.49 -7.47
C PRO A 195 -7.69 -18.10 -7.65
N GLU A 196 -7.77 -19.40 -7.85
CA GLU A 196 -9.02 -20.13 -8.11
C GLU A 196 -10.06 -20.06 -7.00
N GLY A 197 -9.63 -20.07 -5.74
CA GLY A 197 -10.50 -20.06 -4.55
C GLY A 197 -11.18 -18.73 -4.24
N VAL A 198 -10.79 -17.64 -4.93
CA VAL A 198 -11.32 -16.29 -4.70
C VAL A 198 -12.73 -16.16 -5.28
N LYS A 199 -13.68 -15.69 -4.48
CA LYS A 199 -15.09 -15.49 -4.88
C LYS A 199 -15.34 -14.09 -5.43
N ALA A 200 -14.72 -13.07 -4.81
CA ALA A 200 -14.92 -11.67 -5.15
C ALA A 200 -13.58 -10.90 -5.17
N VAL A 201 -13.44 -10.00 -6.12
CA VAL A 201 -12.32 -9.05 -6.20
C VAL A 201 -12.91 -7.66 -6.38
N TYR A 202 -12.56 -6.77 -5.48
CA TYR A 202 -12.89 -5.34 -5.56
C TYR A 202 -11.63 -4.58 -5.94
N VAL A 203 -11.74 -3.71 -6.93
CA VAL A 203 -10.64 -2.85 -7.38
C VAL A 203 -11.07 -1.41 -7.17
N GLY A 204 -10.45 -0.75 -6.21
CA GLY A 204 -10.75 0.64 -5.86
C GLY A 204 -10.38 1.62 -6.98
N GLN A 205 -10.97 2.80 -6.90
CA GLN A 205 -10.68 3.92 -7.80
C GLN A 205 -9.19 4.30 -7.71
N HIS A 206 -8.69 4.92 -8.78
CA HIS A 206 -7.32 5.47 -8.85
C HIS A 206 -6.19 4.44 -8.73
N CYS A 207 -6.47 3.12 -8.77
CA CYS A 207 -5.41 2.11 -8.90
C CYS A 207 -4.89 2.06 -10.35
N ARG A 208 -4.33 3.17 -10.85
CA ARG A 208 -4.02 3.43 -12.27
C ARG A 208 -3.03 2.44 -12.90
N ASN A 209 -2.24 1.75 -12.09
CA ASN A 209 -1.19 0.85 -12.57
C ASN A 209 -1.67 -0.59 -12.78
N ILE A 210 -2.93 -0.89 -12.47
CA ILE A 210 -3.52 -2.20 -12.74
C ILE A 210 -4.04 -2.21 -14.18
N LYS A 211 -3.20 -2.61 -15.12
CA LYS A 211 -3.56 -2.68 -16.55
C LYS A 211 -4.15 -4.02 -16.96
N CYS A 212 -3.79 -5.10 -16.28
CA CYS A 212 -4.24 -6.44 -16.63
C CYS A 212 -4.56 -7.28 -15.39
N ILE A 213 -5.69 -7.98 -15.41
CA ILE A 213 -6.10 -8.95 -14.39
C ILE A 213 -6.30 -10.31 -15.04
N THR A 214 -5.69 -11.35 -14.47
CA THR A 214 -5.89 -12.75 -14.86
C THR A 214 -6.68 -13.48 -13.78
N VAL A 215 -7.87 -13.96 -14.09
CA VAL A 215 -8.76 -14.66 -13.17
C VAL A 215 -8.76 -16.16 -13.44
N LYS A 216 -8.23 -16.96 -12.52
CA LYS A 216 -8.19 -18.43 -12.64
C LYS A 216 -9.51 -19.09 -12.26
N GLY A 217 -10.25 -18.50 -11.32
CA GLY A 217 -11.48 -19.09 -10.78
C GLY A 217 -12.70 -18.92 -11.68
N LYS A 218 -13.47 -20.01 -11.94
CA LYS A 218 -14.73 -19.95 -12.70
C LYS A 218 -15.83 -19.17 -11.97
N LYS A 219 -15.82 -19.17 -10.62
CA LYS A 219 -16.86 -18.55 -9.77
C LYS A 219 -16.49 -17.14 -9.31
N THR A 220 -15.30 -16.64 -9.60
CA THR A 220 -14.82 -15.30 -9.23
C THR A 220 -15.64 -14.23 -9.93
N VAL A 221 -15.97 -13.17 -9.22
CA VAL A 221 -16.61 -11.96 -9.76
C VAL A 221 -15.69 -10.77 -9.50
N LEU A 222 -15.45 -9.97 -10.53
CA LEU A 222 -14.73 -8.70 -10.40
C LEU A 222 -15.75 -7.58 -10.17
N TYR A 223 -15.44 -6.70 -9.23
CA TYR A 223 -16.20 -5.49 -8.93
C TYR A 223 -15.27 -4.28 -9.06
N GLY A 224 -15.79 -3.18 -9.58
CA GLY A 224 -15.20 -1.87 -9.37
C GLY A 224 -15.63 -1.30 -8.02
N ASP A 225 -15.20 -0.10 -7.69
CA ASP A 225 -15.57 0.58 -6.46
C ASP A 225 -17.09 0.76 -6.36
N SER A 226 -17.67 0.53 -5.19
CA SER A 226 -19.10 0.48 -4.92
C SER A 226 -19.80 1.85 -4.96
N GLY A 227 -19.06 2.96 -5.04
CA GLY A 227 -19.63 4.31 -4.90
C GLY A 227 -20.20 4.94 -6.18
N MET A 228 -19.77 4.53 -7.38
CA MET A 228 -20.20 5.14 -8.62
C MET A 228 -20.28 4.19 -9.82
N GLY A 229 -21.06 3.13 -9.73
CA GLY A 229 -21.37 2.32 -10.90
C GLY A 229 -20.15 1.67 -11.57
N ALA A 230 -19.39 0.91 -10.80
CA ALA A 230 -18.52 -0.17 -11.27
C ALA A 230 -17.47 0.17 -12.36
N LYS A 231 -16.71 1.25 -12.22
CA LYS A 231 -15.66 1.59 -13.20
C LYS A 231 -14.30 1.09 -12.73
N MET A 232 -13.77 0.02 -13.32
CA MET A 232 -12.34 -0.32 -13.26
C MET A 232 -11.58 0.52 -14.29
N ILE A 233 -11.40 1.80 -14.01
CA ILE A 233 -10.95 2.82 -14.96
C ILE A 233 -9.58 2.52 -15.59
N SER A 234 -8.71 1.80 -14.85
CA SER A 234 -7.33 1.53 -15.28
C SER A 234 -7.13 0.16 -15.94
N VAL A 235 -8.09 -0.75 -15.84
CA VAL A 235 -7.93 -2.13 -16.33
C VAL A 235 -8.23 -2.20 -17.83
N GLU A 236 -7.20 -2.42 -18.62
CA GLU A 236 -7.29 -2.50 -20.09
C GLU A 236 -7.60 -3.93 -20.56
N LYS A 237 -7.24 -4.94 -19.79
CA LYS A 237 -7.37 -6.35 -20.17
C LYS A 237 -7.75 -7.24 -18.99
N VAL A 238 -8.73 -8.12 -19.21
CA VAL A 238 -9.09 -9.17 -18.27
C VAL A 238 -8.97 -10.52 -18.95
N ASN A 239 -8.08 -11.38 -18.45
CA ASN A 239 -7.93 -12.77 -18.89
C ASN A 239 -8.78 -13.65 -17.97
N CYS A 240 -9.72 -14.41 -18.53
CA CYS A 240 -10.56 -15.30 -17.74
C CYS A 240 -11.11 -16.45 -18.60
N LYS A 241 -11.55 -17.54 -17.95
CA LYS A 241 -12.11 -18.70 -18.63
C LYS A 241 -13.46 -18.35 -19.30
N LYS A 242 -13.64 -18.76 -20.58
CA LYS A 242 -14.92 -18.61 -21.29
C LYS A 242 -16.07 -19.25 -20.49
N GLY A 243 -17.19 -18.55 -20.36
CA GLY A 243 -18.35 -19.02 -19.58
C GLY A 243 -18.25 -18.81 -18.06
N SER A 244 -17.10 -18.35 -17.52
CA SER A 244 -16.98 -17.99 -16.09
C SER A 244 -17.89 -16.82 -15.69
N LYS A 245 -18.13 -16.64 -14.39
CA LYS A 245 -18.87 -15.48 -13.88
C LYS A 245 -18.21 -14.16 -14.30
N THR A 246 -16.88 -14.08 -14.24
CA THR A 246 -16.12 -12.93 -14.73
C THR A 246 -16.37 -12.70 -16.22
N TRP A 247 -16.26 -13.73 -17.06
CA TRP A 247 -16.54 -13.63 -18.49
C TRP A 247 -17.93 -13.08 -18.79
N LYS A 248 -18.96 -13.63 -18.16
CA LYS A 248 -20.37 -13.20 -18.33
C LYS A 248 -20.54 -11.74 -17.92
N LYS A 249 -19.96 -11.32 -16.81
CA LYS A 249 -20.05 -9.94 -16.31
C LYS A 249 -19.29 -8.98 -17.21
N MET A 250 -18.04 -9.28 -17.60
CA MET A 250 -17.23 -8.40 -18.47
C MET A 250 -17.84 -8.24 -19.86
N LYS A 251 -18.50 -9.24 -20.40
CA LYS A 251 -19.25 -9.12 -21.67
C LYS A 251 -20.35 -8.04 -21.62
N LYS A 252 -21.01 -7.89 -20.48
CA LYS A 252 -22.03 -6.84 -20.26
C LYS A 252 -21.40 -5.46 -20.06
N PHE A 253 -20.18 -5.37 -19.50
CA PHE A 253 -19.46 -4.11 -19.30
C PHE A 253 -18.83 -3.54 -20.56
N VAL A 254 -18.56 -4.35 -21.56
CA VAL A 254 -17.99 -3.93 -22.88
C VAL A 254 -19.07 -3.41 -23.84
N CYS A 255 -20.22 -2.92 -23.35
CA CYS A 255 -21.30 -2.41 -24.20
C CYS A 255 -20.93 -1.04 -24.81
N PRO A 256 -21.12 -0.84 -26.14
CA PRO A 256 -20.77 0.41 -26.84
C PRO A 256 -21.43 1.68 -26.30
N ASN A 257 -22.59 1.55 -25.65
CA ASN A 257 -23.31 2.67 -25.02
C ASN A 257 -22.60 3.30 -23.82
N PHE A 258 -21.62 2.62 -23.24
CA PHE A 258 -20.86 3.12 -22.10
C PHE A 258 -19.93 4.28 -22.49
N ALA A 259 -19.27 4.19 -23.64
CA ALA A 259 -18.41 5.27 -24.15
C ALA A 259 -19.21 6.53 -24.54
N LYS A 260 -20.44 6.36 -25.04
CA LYS A 260 -21.33 7.49 -25.38
C LYS A 260 -21.87 8.20 -24.14
N LYS A 261 -22.26 7.46 -23.10
CA LYS A 261 -22.73 8.03 -21.83
C LYS A 261 -21.62 8.80 -21.11
N PHE A 262 -20.38 8.33 -21.21
CA PHE A 262 -19.22 8.97 -20.60
C PHE A 262 -18.84 10.31 -21.23
N LYS A 263 -18.99 10.46 -22.56
CA LYS A 263 -18.78 11.75 -23.24
C LYS A 263 -19.77 12.83 -22.80
N LYS A 264 -20.97 12.42 -22.41
CA LYS A 264 -22.03 13.35 -21.99
C LYS A 264 -21.86 13.81 -20.54
N ASP A 265 -21.29 12.95 -19.68
CA ASP A 265 -21.07 13.27 -18.25
C ASP A 265 -19.78 14.10 -18.01
N THR A 266 -18.89 14.21 -19.01
CA THR A 266 -17.64 15.01 -18.89
C THR A 266 -17.84 16.50 -19.14
N GLU A 267 -18.97 16.93 -19.69
CA GLU A 267 -19.28 18.35 -19.93
C GLU A 267 -19.71 19.10 -18.64
N ASN A 268 -20.00 18.39 -17.54
CA ASN A 268 -20.45 18.97 -16.26
C ASN A 268 -19.55 18.63 -15.07
N ILE A 269 -18.27 18.34 -15.27
CA ILE A 269 -17.34 18.03 -14.17
C ILE A 269 -16.64 19.32 -13.78
N ASP A 270 -16.84 19.70 -12.50
CA ASP A 270 -16.21 20.79 -11.81
C ASP A 270 -14.69 20.80 -12.05
N THR A 271 -14.15 21.91 -12.54
CA THR A 271 -12.79 22.03 -13.05
C THR A 271 -11.72 22.06 -11.97
N ASP A 272 -12.08 22.01 -10.68
CA ASP A 272 -11.15 22.08 -9.56
C ASP A 272 -10.58 20.74 -9.13
N ASP A 273 -11.05 19.61 -9.68
CA ASP A 273 -10.45 18.31 -9.41
C ASP A 273 -9.31 18.02 -10.42
N TYR A 274 -8.08 18.34 -9.99
CA TYR A 274 -6.83 18.17 -10.75
C TYR A 274 -6.62 16.75 -11.32
N TYR A 275 -7.43 15.80 -10.86
CA TYR A 275 -7.37 14.38 -11.23
C TYR A 275 -8.30 13.97 -12.37
N THR A 276 -9.20 14.81 -12.80
CA THR A 276 -10.21 14.48 -13.84
C THR A 276 -9.74 14.68 -15.28
N ARG A 277 -8.68 15.45 -15.53
CA ARG A 277 -8.20 15.78 -16.89
C ARG A 277 -7.62 14.61 -17.69
N GLU A 278 -7.22 13.51 -17.09
CA GLU A 278 -6.60 12.38 -17.80
C GLU A 278 -7.55 11.21 -18.16
N ILE A 279 -8.85 11.32 -17.91
CA ILE A 279 -9.82 10.22 -18.11
C ILE A 279 -10.19 10.01 -19.60
N VAL A 280 -9.70 10.82 -20.53
CA VAL A 280 -10.17 10.90 -21.93
C VAL A 280 -9.77 9.71 -22.82
N HIS A 281 -8.95 8.77 -22.36
CA HIS A 281 -8.51 7.64 -23.19
C HIS A 281 -8.87 6.27 -22.61
N THR A 282 -10.15 5.99 -22.42
CA THR A 282 -10.60 4.62 -22.12
C THR A 282 -10.59 3.77 -23.39
N LYS A 283 -9.48 3.06 -23.64
CA LYS A 283 -9.50 1.94 -24.58
C LYS A 283 -10.44 0.86 -24.04
N LYS A 284 -11.23 0.23 -24.94
CA LYS A 284 -12.09 -0.91 -24.58
C LYS A 284 -11.30 -1.95 -23.81
N VAL A 285 -11.83 -2.42 -22.66
CA VAL A 285 -11.24 -3.54 -21.93
C VAL A 285 -11.23 -4.77 -22.82
N LYS A 286 -10.06 -5.29 -23.16
CA LYS A 286 -9.93 -6.51 -23.97
C LYS A 286 -10.14 -7.73 -23.06
N VAL A 287 -11.13 -8.56 -23.40
CA VAL A 287 -11.36 -9.83 -22.72
C VAL A 287 -10.73 -10.93 -23.54
N ALA A 288 -9.67 -11.56 -23.01
CA ALA A 288 -8.97 -12.64 -23.68
C ALA A 288 -9.29 -13.99 -23.01
N LYS A 289 -9.28 -15.06 -23.83
CA LYS A 289 -9.43 -16.43 -23.33
C LYS A 289 -8.11 -16.86 -22.67
N THR A 290 -8.18 -17.50 -21.50
CA THR A 290 -7.08 -18.31 -20.97
C THR A 290 -7.30 -19.76 -21.43
N LYS A 291 -6.23 -20.40 -21.90
CA LYS A 291 -6.23 -21.84 -22.24
C LYS A 291 -6.51 -22.70 -21.03
#